data_5031bd8a07f770f1e045ee815ef57aa4
#
_entry.id   5031bd8a07f770f1e045ee815ef57aa4
#
_cell.length_a   1.000
_cell.length_b   1.000
_cell.length_c   1.000
_cell.angle_alpha   90.00
_cell.angle_beta   90.00
_cell.angle_gamma   90.00
#
_symmetry.space_group_name_H-M   'P 1'
#
loop_
_entity.id
_entity.type
_entity.pdbx_description
1 polymer ?
#
loop_
_entity_poly.entity_id
_entity_poly.type
_entity_poly.pdbx_seq_one_letter_code
_entity_poly.pdbx_strand_id
1 'polypeptide(L)'
;FSRCAFYDIDPSMISPLGVVDGIKVKDGKVRFTKEENGYHATAQPIRGRITLNLDMAFERQWNDAQKGTLPSLSLDYVSTALFGEGKSKETKFEDPNEFYRRGWLEDTEAYLKYALIDVELLVKIDETNFCSEAILSLQRLLIAPFDACFFASNMGSIYFMRNAWWKAPTGEKPKFKVCDKCSHKNPNEKTLRECKMCGASLSYSGAMIYNPTDEGTNGLHYNVAAFDFAGLYPSMIIARNISFETLTEEPTLFSADLNTPQNLQPVAEDYEKDMRYFKTDKLGLLPRSLIDLKELRGEYKKYMKEARKAGDKVAVVKWNNNQMAVKRLMASFYGILAFKGFGWANVDLAASITASASDLIIVFILV
;
A
#
# COMPACT_ATOMS: atom_id res chain seq x y z
N PHE A 1 -23.70 -6.33 -15.93
CA PHE A 1 -23.62 -5.90 -17.34
C PHE A 1 -23.99 -7.02 -18.33
N SER A 2 -23.46 -8.24 -18.20
CA SER A 2 -23.81 -9.36 -19.09
C SER A 2 -25.31 -9.68 -19.09
N ARG A 3 -25.99 -9.54 -17.94
CA ARG A 3 -27.45 -9.69 -17.83
C ARG A 3 -28.20 -8.55 -18.52
N CYS A 4 -27.70 -7.32 -18.42
CA CYS A 4 -28.26 -6.19 -19.16
C CYS A 4 -28.21 -6.45 -20.66
N ALA A 5 -27.08 -6.91 -21.17
CA ALA A 5 -26.95 -7.26 -22.60
C ALA A 5 -27.84 -8.41 -23.01
N PHE A 6 -28.03 -9.43 -22.16
CA PHE A 6 -28.89 -10.58 -22.44
C PHE A 6 -30.37 -10.20 -22.51
N TYR A 7 -30.82 -9.27 -21.66
CA TYR A 7 -32.22 -8.83 -21.61
C TYR A 7 -32.49 -7.54 -22.38
N ASP A 8 -31.54 -7.09 -23.20
CA ASP A 8 -31.62 -5.82 -23.95
C ASP A 8 -31.91 -4.59 -23.06
N ILE A 9 -31.34 -4.59 -21.86
CA ILE A 9 -31.44 -3.49 -20.91
C ILE A 9 -30.22 -2.58 -21.09
N ASP A 10 -30.49 -1.26 -21.28
CA ASP A 10 -29.41 -0.29 -21.36
C ASP A 10 -28.65 -0.20 -20.00
N PRO A 11 -27.34 -0.59 -19.97
CA PRO A 11 -26.56 -0.54 -18.76
C PRO A 11 -26.39 0.88 -18.18
N SER A 12 -26.62 1.94 -18.97
CA SER A 12 -26.56 3.33 -18.50
C SER A 12 -27.61 3.62 -17.42
N MET A 13 -28.70 2.86 -17.38
CA MET A 13 -29.76 3.00 -16.35
C MET A 13 -29.27 2.76 -14.91
N ILE A 14 -28.17 2.05 -14.70
CA ILE A 14 -27.58 1.84 -13.37
C ILE A 14 -26.74 3.04 -12.90
N SER A 15 -26.47 4.00 -13.78
CA SER A 15 -25.73 5.22 -13.46
C SER A 15 -26.69 6.37 -13.20
N PRO A 16 -26.59 7.09 -12.06
CA PRO A 16 -27.39 8.29 -11.82
C PRO A 16 -27.09 9.43 -12.81
N LEU A 17 -25.96 9.34 -13.54
CA LEU A 17 -25.57 10.30 -14.57
C LEU A 17 -25.80 9.76 -16.00
N GLY A 18 -26.41 8.58 -16.13
CA GLY A 18 -26.66 7.96 -17.43
C GLY A 18 -25.39 7.52 -18.19
N VAL A 19 -24.26 7.39 -17.50
CA VAL A 19 -22.97 7.07 -18.14
C VAL A 19 -22.32 5.88 -17.45
N VAL A 20 -21.91 4.89 -18.27
CA VAL A 20 -21.10 3.74 -17.87
C VAL A 20 -19.90 3.63 -18.78
N ASP A 21 -18.69 3.74 -18.20
CA ASP A 21 -17.44 3.77 -18.94
C ASP A 21 -16.88 2.37 -19.20
N GLY A 22 -16.14 2.27 -20.30
CA GLY A 22 -15.33 1.09 -20.60
C GLY A 22 -16.13 -0.18 -20.92
N ILE A 23 -17.41 -0.04 -21.28
CA ILE A 23 -18.29 -1.14 -21.69
C ILE A 23 -18.72 -0.92 -23.12
N LYS A 24 -18.61 -1.97 -23.94
CA LYS A 24 -19.21 -2.03 -25.26
C LYS A 24 -20.14 -3.22 -25.33
N VAL A 25 -21.36 -3.00 -25.77
CA VAL A 25 -22.28 -4.07 -26.09
C VAL A 25 -22.24 -4.28 -27.60
N LYS A 26 -21.83 -5.47 -28.02
CA LYS A 26 -21.82 -5.87 -29.42
C LYS A 26 -22.37 -7.29 -29.56
N ASP A 27 -23.33 -7.46 -30.42
CA ASP A 27 -23.97 -8.77 -30.70
C ASP A 27 -24.52 -9.46 -29.43
N GLY A 28 -25.15 -8.69 -28.55
CA GLY A 28 -25.69 -9.18 -27.27
C GLY A 28 -24.61 -9.58 -26.23
N LYS A 29 -23.34 -9.32 -26.50
CA LYS A 29 -22.22 -9.60 -25.59
C LYS A 29 -21.60 -8.32 -25.07
N VAL A 30 -21.40 -8.28 -23.75
CA VAL A 30 -20.65 -7.21 -23.10
C VAL A 30 -19.16 -7.44 -23.27
N ARG A 31 -18.48 -6.46 -23.83
CA ARG A 31 -17.02 -6.44 -23.94
C ARG A 31 -16.48 -5.25 -23.16
N PHE A 32 -15.41 -5.48 -22.42
CA PHE A 32 -14.71 -4.43 -21.71
C PHE A 32 -13.65 -3.82 -22.62
N THR A 33 -13.57 -2.50 -22.68
CA THR A 33 -12.66 -1.78 -23.59
C THR A 33 -11.19 -1.80 -23.15
N LYS A 34 -10.90 -2.23 -21.92
CA LYS A 34 -9.54 -2.47 -21.41
C LYS A 34 -9.32 -3.97 -21.25
N GLU A 35 -9.15 -4.65 -22.38
CA GLU A 35 -9.08 -6.12 -22.43
C GLU A 35 -7.86 -6.73 -21.72
N GLU A 36 -6.73 -6.00 -21.60
CA GLU A 36 -5.50 -6.58 -21.08
C GLU A 36 -5.49 -6.86 -19.56
N ASN A 37 -6.41 -6.25 -18.78
CA ASN A 37 -6.42 -6.41 -17.32
C ASN A 37 -7.82 -6.60 -16.71
N GLY A 38 -8.88 -6.64 -17.46
CA GLY A 38 -10.24 -6.64 -16.93
C GLY A 38 -10.58 -5.39 -16.13
N TYR A 39 -11.77 -5.32 -15.54
CA TYR A 39 -12.04 -4.34 -14.49
C TYR A 39 -11.37 -4.82 -13.20
N HIS A 40 -10.35 -4.11 -12.76
CA HIS A 40 -9.82 -4.31 -11.42
C HIS A 40 -10.91 -4.03 -10.38
N ALA A 41 -10.80 -4.68 -9.24
CA ALA A 41 -11.69 -4.48 -8.09
C ALA A 41 -11.84 -3.00 -7.66
N THR A 42 -10.97 -2.13 -8.14
CA THR A 42 -10.94 -0.69 -7.88
C THR A 42 -11.51 0.17 -9.02
N ALA A 43 -11.92 -0.44 -10.13
CA ALA A 43 -12.46 0.31 -11.28
C ALA A 43 -13.81 0.95 -10.92
N GLN A 44 -14.05 2.17 -11.44
CA GLN A 44 -15.25 2.95 -11.23
C GLN A 44 -16.03 3.12 -12.56
N PRO A 45 -16.62 2.03 -13.10
CA PRO A 45 -17.24 2.09 -14.42
C PRO A 45 -18.59 2.83 -14.42
N ILE A 46 -19.27 2.90 -13.28
CA ILE A 46 -20.59 3.51 -13.16
C ILE A 46 -20.43 4.95 -12.69
N ARG A 47 -20.60 5.92 -13.60
CA ARG A 47 -20.48 7.34 -13.23
C ARG A 47 -21.55 7.75 -12.21
N GLY A 48 -21.13 8.50 -11.18
CA GLY A 48 -21.99 8.92 -10.08
C GLY A 48 -22.19 7.87 -8.98
N ARG A 49 -21.59 6.70 -9.11
CA ARG A 49 -21.53 5.68 -8.04
C ARG A 49 -20.09 5.29 -7.77
N ILE A 50 -19.77 5.05 -6.50
CA ILE A 50 -18.49 4.48 -6.08
C ILE A 50 -18.68 2.97 -5.91
N THR A 51 -17.86 2.20 -6.59
CA THR A 51 -17.79 0.74 -6.45
C THR A 51 -16.61 0.40 -5.54
N LEU A 52 -16.88 -0.24 -4.40
CA LEU A 52 -15.85 -0.66 -3.45
C LEU A 52 -15.85 -2.18 -3.35
N ASN A 53 -14.70 -2.79 -3.58
CA ASN A 53 -14.51 -4.19 -3.26
C ASN A 53 -14.17 -4.32 -1.77
N LEU A 54 -15.13 -4.82 -0.99
CA LEU A 54 -15.05 -4.78 0.47
C LEU A 54 -13.97 -5.73 1.02
N ASP A 55 -13.67 -6.84 0.34
CA ASP A 55 -12.63 -7.79 0.75
C ASP A 55 -11.24 -7.11 0.77
N MET A 56 -10.90 -6.36 -0.27
CA MET A 56 -9.65 -5.60 -0.35
C MET A 56 -9.57 -4.49 0.72
N ALA A 57 -10.68 -3.80 0.94
CA ALA A 57 -10.74 -2.73 1.94
C ALA A 57 -10.63 -3.30 3.36
N PHE A 58 -11.30 -4.43 3.62
CA PHE A 58 -11.26 -5.15 4.88
C PHE A 58 -9.87 -5.74 5.17
N GLU A 59 -9.26 -6.43 4.20
CA GLU A 59 -7.90 -6.98 4.34
C GLU A 59 -6.91 -5.89 4.72
N ARG A 60 -7.01 -4.74 4.07
CA ARG A 60 -6.15 -3.58 4.36
C ARG A 60 -6.33 -3.08 5.79
N GLN A 61 -7.58 -2.96 6.26
CA GLN A 61 -7.86 -2.55 7.65
C GLN A 61 -7.38 -3.59 8.66
N TRP A 62 -7.54 -4.86 8.34
CA TRP A 62 -7.11 -5.97 9.19
C TRP A 62 -5.59 -6.00 9.35
N ASN A 63 -4.85 -5.88 8.25
CA ASN A 63 -3.39 -5.85 8.25
C ASN A 63 -2.84 -4.62 8.98
N ASP A 64 -3.46 -3.45 8.81
CA ASP A 64 -3.06 -2.24 9.53
C ASP A 64 -3.29 -2.33 11.04
N ALA A 65 -4.27 -3.10 11.46
CA ALA A 65 -4.54 -3.38 12.88
C ALA A 65 -3.60 -4.45 13.47
N GLN A 66 -2.70 -5.01 12.67
CA GLN A 66 -1.73 -6.04 13.06
C GLN A 66 -2.38 -7.29 13.71
N LYS A 67 -3.56 -7.66 13.21
CA LYS A 67 -4.34 -8.80 13.74
C LYS A 67 -3.88 -10.17 13.21
N GLY A 68 -2.76 -10.23 12.51
CA GLY A 68 -2.27 -11.43 11.85
C GLY A 68 -2.90 -11.70 10.49
N THR A 69 -2.56 -12.83 9.87
CA THR A 69 -3.11 -13.24 8.58
C THR A 69 -4.42 -14.00 8.75
N LEU A 70 -5.41 -13.67 7.92
CA LEU A 70 -6.65 -14.44 7.84
C LEU A 70 -6.46 -15.62 6.87
N PRO A 71 -6.94 -16.82 7.23
CA PRO A 71 -6.92 -17.98 6.33
C PRO A 71 -7.73 -17.78 5.04
N SER A 72 -8.79 -16.97 5.08
CA SER A 72 -9.67 -16.68 3.94
C SER A 72 -10.29 -15.28 4.07
N LEU A 73 -10.48 -14.63 2.93
CA LEU A 73 -11.23 -13.37 2.81
C LEU A 73 -12.66 -13.58 2.27
N SER A 74 -13.12 -14.84 2.20
CA SER A 74 -14.50 -15.11 1.79
C SER A 74 -15.50 -14.50 2.79
N LEU A 75 -16.62 -14.01 2.29
CA LEU A 75 -17.67 -13.39 3.12
C LEU A 75 -18.11 -14.32 4.26
N ASP A 76 -18.30 -15.61 3.96
CA ASP A 76 -18.70 -16.62 4.96
C ASP A 76 -17.66 -16.79 6.08
N TYR A 77 -16.38 -16.85 5.73
CA TYR A 77 -15.31 -16.97 6.72
C TYR A 77 -15.18 -15.70 7.58
N VAL A 78 -15.13 -14.53 6.94
CA VAL A 78 -14.96 -13.25 7.64
C VAL A 78 -16.13 -12.99 8.58
N SER A 79 -17.37 -13.17 8.12
CA SER A 79 -18.55 -12.95 8.94
C SER A 79 -18.65 -13.96 10.10
N THR A 80 -18.32 -15.22 9.87
CA THR A 80 -18.29 -16.24 10.93
C THR A 80 -17.22 -15.92 11.98
N ALA A 81 -16.04 -15.49 11.53
CA ALA A 81 -14.94 -15.13 12.45
C ALA A 81 -15.24 -13.88 13.28
N LEU A 82 -15.95 -12.89 12.71
CA LEU A 82 -16.26 -11.64 13.39
C LEU A 82 -17.52 -11.70 14.25
N PHE A 83 -18.55 -12.40 13.79
CA PHE A 83 -19.90 -12.32 14.35
C PHE A 83 -20.46 -13.67 14.81
N GLY A 84 -19.80 -14.78 14.48
CA GLY A 84 -20.35 -16.14 14.65
C GLY A 84 -21.49 -16.47 13.67
N GLU A 85 -21.73 -15.62 12.68
CA GLU A 85 -22.79 -15.73 11.68
C GLU A 85 -22.16 -15.91 10.30
N GLY A 86 -22.70 -16.81 9.49
CA GLY A 86 -22.23 -17.07 8.12
C GLY A 86 -23.36 -16.96 7.09
N LYS A 87 -23.05 -17.32 5.85
CA LYS A 87 -24.02 -17.36 4.78
C LYS A 87 -25.13 -18.37 5.05
N SER A 88 -26.33 -18.10 4.51
CA SER A 88 -27.40 -19.09 4.57
C SER A 88 -27.02 -20.34 3.76
N LYS A 89 -27.22 -21.51 4.39
CA LYS A 89 -27.04 -22.82 3.74
C LYS A 89 -28.37 -23.53 3.50
N GLU A 90 -29.48 -22.87 3.80
CA GLU A 90 -30.82 -23.41 3.63
C GLU A 90 -31.18 -23.42 2.14
N THR A 91 -31.23 -24.57 1.54
CA THR A 91 -31.66 -24.79 0.15
C THR A 91 -32.06 -26.25 -0.03
N LYS A 92 -32.96 -26.50 -0.98
CA LYS A 92 -33.33 -27.86 -1.41
C LYS A 92 -32.33 -28.53 -2.35
N PHE A 93 -31.32 -27.80 -2.81
CA PHE A 93 -30.29 -28.29 -3.70
C PHE A 93 -29.12 -28.86 -2.93
N GLU A 94 -28.67 -30.07 -3.24
CA GLU A 94 -27.47 -30.69 -2.68
C GLU A 94 -26.19 -30.06 -3.24
N ASP A 95 -26.18 -29.75 -4.56
CA ASP A 95 -25.06 -29.06 -5.21
C ASP A 95 -25.25 -27.54 -5.15
N PRO A 96 -24.31 -26.80 -4.54
CA PRO A 96 -24.32 -25.35 -4.53
C PRO A 96 -24.36 -24.71 -5.93
N ASN A 97 -23.76 -25.36 -6.95
CA ASN A 97 -23.78 -24.84 -8.32
C ASN A 97 -25.19 -24.91 -8.92
N GLU A 98 -25.95 -25.93 -8.61
CA GLU A 98 -27.35 -26.01 -9.04
C GLU A 98 -28.22 -24.95 -8.40
N PHE A 99 -27.99 -24.65 -7.10
CA PHE A 99 -28.66 -23.55 -6.42
C PHE A 99 -28.42 -22.21 -7.14
N TYR A 100 -27.18 -21.90 -7.52
CA TYR A 100 -26.88 -20.66 -8.26
C TYR A 100 -27.47 -20.62 -9.67
N ARG A 101 -27.64 -21.78 -10.32
CA ARG A 101 -28.17 -21.86 -11.69
C ARG A 101 -29.68 -21.86 -11.73
N ARG A 102 -30.35 -22.52 -10.82
CA ARG A 102 -31.78 -22.85 -10.87
C ARG A 102 -32.57 -22.30 -9.67
N GLY A 103 -31.92 -22.02 -8.53
CA GLY A 103 -32.57 -21.61 -7.30
C GLY A 103 -33.45 -20.37 -7.44
N TRP A 104 -33.07 -19.43 -8.27
CA TRP A 104 -33.86 -18.23 -8.55
C TRP A 104 -35.21 -18.50 -9.22
N LEU A 105 -35.39 -19.67 -9.86
CA LEU A 105 -36.65 -20.14 -10.47
C LEU A 105 -37.38 -21.15 -9.61
N GLU A 106 -36.63 -22.11 -9.01
CA GLU A 106 -37.23 -23.30 -8.40
C GLU A 106 -37.31 -23.18 -6.86
N ASP A 107 -36.53 -22.28 -6.28
CA ASP A 107 -36.48 -22.02 -4.82
C ASP A 107 -36.24 -20.53 -4.57
N THR A 108 -37.11 -19.70 -5.13
CA THR A 108 -36.98 -18.24 -5.15
C THR A 108 -36.88 -17.66 -3.73
N GLU A 109 -37.59 -18.21 -2.77
CA GLU A 109 -37.60 -17.75 -1.39
C GLU A 109 -36.23 -17.95 -0.73
N ALA A 110 -35.67 -19.17 -0.81
CA ALA A 110 -34.35 -19.47 -0.30
C ALA A 110 -33.25 -18.65 -1.03
N TYR A 111 -33.43 -18.45 -2.34
CA TYR A 111 -32.48 -17.66 -3.12
C TYR A 111 -32.48 -16.16 -2.74
N LEU A 112 -33.66 -15.58 -2.51
CA LEU A 112 -33.79 -14.21 -2.05
C LEU A 112 -33.27 -14.04 -0.62
N LYS A 113 -33.57 -15.01 0.29
CA LYS A 113 -33.06 -15.01 1.64
C LYS A 113 -31.52 -15.07 1.66
N TYR A 114 -30.93 -15.93 0.83
CA TYR A 114 -29.49 -16.02 0.66
C TYR A 114 -28.89 -14.69 0.19
N ALA A 115 -29.47 -14.08 -0.86
CA ALA A 115 -29.00 -12.81 -1.40
C ALA A 115 -29.12 -11.66 -0.38
N LEU A 116 -30.18 -11.64 0.41
CA LEU A 116 -30.39 -10.62 1.44
C LEU A 116 -29.35 -10.74 2.56
N ILE A 117 -29.12 -11.97 3.06
CA ILE A 117 -28.11 -12.24 4.09
C ILE A 117 -26.71 -11.84 3.59
N ASP A 118 -26.35 -12.13 2.34
CA ASP A 118 -25.07 -11.73 1.76
C ASP A 118 -24.90 -10.19 1.82
N VAL A 119 -25.94 -9.42 1.51
CA VAL A 119 -25.91 -7.95 1.57
C VAL A 119 -25.82 -7.45 3.02
N GLU A 120 -26.63 -8.02 3.92
CA GLU A 120 -26.63 -7.65 5.35
C GLU A 120 -25.26 -7.90 6.01
N LEU A 121 -24.60 -9.03 5.69
CA LEU A 121 -23.26 -9.34 6.19
C LEU A 121 -22.22 -8.33 5.68
N LEU A 122 -22.30 -7.88 4.41
CA LEU A 122 -21.41 -6.86 3.88
C LEU A 122 -21.58 -5.53 4.62
N VAL A 123 -22.83 -5.10 4.85
CA VAL A 123 -23.12 -3.88 5.60
C VAL A 123 -22.60 -4.00 7.04
N LYS A 124 -22.84 -5.13 7.70
CA LYS A 124 -22.41 -5.38 9.08
C LYS A 124 -20.88 -5.37 9.22
N ILE A 125 -20.14 -5.93 8.23
CA ILE A 125 -18.68 -5.88 8.18
C ILE A 125 -18.21 -4.44 8.03
N ASP A 126 -18.79 -3.67 7.10
CA ASP A 126 -18.40 -2.28 6.87
C ASP A 126 -18.69 -1.37 8.06
N GLU A 127 -19.87 -1.47 8.66
CA GLU A 127 -20.27 -0.71 9.86
C GLU A 127 -19.39 -1.03 11.08
N THR A 128 -18.93 -2.28 11.21
CA THR A 128 -18.09 -2.70 12.34
C THR A 128 -16.62 -2.33 12.14
N ASN A 129 -16.10 -2.44 10.92
CA ASN A 129 -14.68 -2.23 10.62
C ASN A 129 -14.40 -0.90 9.90
N PHE A 130 -15.44 -0.16 9.47
CA PHE A 130 -15.33 1.16 8.83
C PHE A 130 -14.43 1.15 7.58
N CYS A 131 -14.52 0.11 6.77
CA CYS A 131 -13.65 -0.10 5.61
C CYS A 131 -13.85 1.00 4.55
N SER A 132 -15.10 1.34 4.26
CA SER A 132 -15.45 2.41 3.32
C SER A 132 -14.97 3.78 3.81
N GLU A 133 -15.18 4.10 5.11
CA GLU A 133 -14.75 5.36 5.69
C GLU A 133 -13.21 5.50 5.72
N ALA A 134 -12.48 4.39 5.86
CA ALA A 134 -11.02 4.42 5.80
C ALA A 134 -10.50 4.83 4.41
N ILE A 135 -11.13 4.36 3.33
CA ILE A 135 -10.76 4.77 1.96
C ILE A 135 -11.21 6.20 1.69
N LEU A 136 -12.39 6.61 2.15
CA LEU A 136 -12.87 7.99 2.04
C LEU A 136 -11.96 8.97 2.81
N SER A 137 -11.40 8.56 3.93
CA SER A 137 -10.42 9.37 4.66
C SER A 137 -9.13 9.60 3.85
N LEU A 138 -8.65 8.59 3.12
CA LEU A 138 -7.55 8.74 2.18
C LEU A 138 -7.92 9.65 1.01
N GLN A 139 -9.10 9.48 0.43
CA GLN A 139 -9.59 10.33 -0.65
C GLN A 139 -9.64 11.80 -0.24
N ARG A 140 -10.17 12.10 0.94
CA ARG A 140 -10.22 13.47 1.49
C ARG A 140 -8.83 14.05 1.73
N LEU A 141 -7.92 13.25 2.30
CA LEU A 141 -6.54 13.66 2.55
C LEU A 141 -5.81 14.02 1.25
N LEU A 142 -5.96 13.17 0.22
CA LEU A 142 -5.24 13.31 -1.04
C LEU A 142 -5.98 14.18 -2.06
N ILE A 143 -7.27 14.40 -1.89
CA ILE A 143 -8.19 14.97 -2.91
C ILE A 143 -7.99 14.22 -4.24
N ALA A 144 -8.06 12.90 -4.17
CA ALA A 144 -7.74 11.98 -5.23
C ALA A 144 -8.99 11.25 -5.76
N PRO A 145 -8.97 10.71 -6.97
CA PRO A 145 -9.97 9.75 -7.41
C PRO A 145 -9.99 8.52 -6.46
N PHE A 146 -11.16 7.95 -6.27
CA PHE A 146 -11.36 6.87 -5.29
C PHE A 146 -10.47 5.65 -5.55
N ASP A 147 -10.36 5.23 -6.81
CA ASP A 147 -9.53 4.12 -7.27
C ASP A 147 -8.02 4.35 -7.01
N ALA A 148 -7.56 5.60 -7.05
CA ALA A 148 -6.18 5.93 -6.74
C ALA A 148 -5.79 5.66 -5.27
N CYS A 149 -6.76 5.66 -4.36
CA CYS A 149 -6.53 5.44 -2.92
C CYS A 149 -6.16 3.99 -2.55
N PHE A 150 -6.27 3.05 -3.49
CA PHE A 150 -5.89 1.66 -3.29
C PHE A 150 -4.40 1.37 -3.53
N PHE A 151 -3.70 2.22 -4.27
CA PHE A 151 -2.32 1.99 -4.69
C PHE A 151 -1.37 3.04 -4.11
N ALA A 152 -0.34 2.58 -3.39
CA ALA A 152 0.66 3.44 -2.76
C ALA A 152 1.33 4.38 -3.77
N SER A 153 1.68 3.88 -4.97
CA SER A 153 2.29 4.67 -6.05
C SER A 153 1.38 5.79 -6.54
N ASN A 154 0.09 5.53 -6.69
CA ASN A 154 -0.87 6.55 -7.11
C ASN A 154 -1.06 7.61 -6.02
N MET A 155 -1.20 7.19 -4.75
CA MET A 155 -1.29 8.10 -3.62
C MET A 155 -0.07 9.02 -3.53
N GLY A 156 1.13 8.45 -3.62
CA GLY A 156 2.38 9.22 -3.61
C GLY A 156 2.51 10.15 -4.80
N SER A 157 2.16 9.70 -6.01
CA SER A 157 2.18 10.55 -7.21
C SER A 157 1.27 11.76 -7.07
N ILE A 158 0.04 11.56 -6.62
CA ILE A 158 -0.92 12.67 -6.42
C ILE A 158 -0.43 13.62 -5.34
N TYR A 159 0.06 13.08 -4.23
CA TYR A 159 0.57 13.89 -3.13
C TYR A 159 1.76 14.75 -3.58
N PHE A 160 2.75 14.16 -4.27
CA PHE A 160 3.92 14.90 -4.74
C PHE A 160 3.59 15.89 -5.84
N MET A 161 2.74 15.55 -6.81
CA MET A 161 2.31 16.52 -7.83
C MET A 161 1.61 17.75 -7.24
N ARG A 162 0.92 17.61 -6.12
CA ARG A 162 0.24 18.73 -5.46
C ARG A 162 1.16 19.57 -4.60
N ASN A 163 2.19 18.97 -4.00
CA ASN A 163 3.09 19.65 -3.07
C ASN A 163 4.42 20.07 -3.69
N ALA A 164 4.79 19.47 -4.82
CA ALA A 164 5.94 19.90 -5.60
C ALA A 164 5.55 21.04 -6.52
N TRP A 165 6.27 22.13 -6.42
CA TRP A 165 6.09 23.32 -7.28
C TRP A 165 7.01 23.32 -8.52
N TRP A 166 7.82 22.28 -8.70
CA TRP A 166 8.63 22.04 -9.89
C TRP A 166 8.20 20.76 -10.59
N LYS A 167 8.44 20.71 -11.90
CA LYS A 167 8.19 19.50 -12.68
C LYS A 167 9.18 18.43 -12.26
N ALA A 168 8.68 17.31 -11.73
CA ALA A 168 9.54 16.16 -11.49
C ALA A 168 10.22 15.73 -12.78
N PRO A 169 11.49 15.37 -12.74
CA PRO A 169 12.10 14.69 -13.86
C PRO A 169 11.33 13.37 -14.03
N THR A 170 10.53 13.30 -15.11
CA THR A 170 10.00 12.02 -15.57
C THR A 170 11.20 11.26 -16.09
N GLY A 171 11.85 10.49 -15.25
CA GLY A 171 12.90 9.59 -15.66
C GLY A 171 12.33 8.67 -16.74
N GLU A 172 12.86 8.72 -17.94
CA GLU A 172 12.61 7.66 -18.91
C GLU A 172 12.97 6.34 -18.22
N LYS A 173 12.08 5.36 -18.33
CA LYS A 173 12.41 4.03 -17.80
C LYS A 173 13.73 3.60 -18.42
N PRO A 174 14.78 3.36 -17.63
CA PRO A 174 16.06 3.02 -18.19
C PRO A 174 15.90 1.76 -19.04
N LYS A 175 16.33 1.82 -20.29
CA LYS A 175 16.27 0.68 -21.23
C LYS A 175 17.13 -0.48 -20.76
N PHE A 176 18.12 -0.19 -19.92
CA PHE A 176 19.09 -1.15 -19.41
C PHE A 176 19.26 -0.97 -17.90
N LYS A 177 19.60 -2.06 -17.21
CA LYS A 177 20.18 -2.04 -15.87
C LYS A 177 21.71 -2.02 -16.03
N VAL A 178 22.36 -0.97 -15.61
CA VAL A 178 23.82 -0.90 -15.58
C VAL A 178 24.30 -1.61 -14.34
N CYS A 179 25.30 -2.45 -14.46
CA CYS A 179 25.94 -3.10 -13.33
C CYS A 179 26.97 -2.15 -12.70
N ASP A 180 26.82 -1.89 -11.40
CA ASP A 180 27.72 -0.98 -10.68
C ASP A 180 29.15 -1.54 -10.58
N LYS A 181 29.31 -2.88 -10.56
CA LYS A 181 30.61 -3.53 -10.48
C LYS A 181 31.41 -3.57 -11.78
N CYS A 182 30.75 -3.78 -12.93
CA CYS A 182 31.46 -3.97 -14.22
C CYS A 182 30.93 -3.08 -15.35
N SER A 183 30.04 -2.14 -15.06
CA SER A 183 29.41 -1.19 -16.00
C SER A 183 28.69 -1.87 -17.18
N HIS A 184 28.47 -3.18 -17.14
CA HIS A 184 27.75 -3.91 -18.18
C HIS A 184 26.28 -3.50 -18.23
N LYS A 185 25.76 -3.23 -19.44
CA LYS A 185 24.35 -2.88 -19.68
C LYS A 185 23.52 -4.15 -19.81
N ASN A 186 22.81 -4.50 -18.75
CA ASN A 186 21.91 -5.65 -18.73
C ASN A 186 20.52 -5.28 -19.24
N PRO A 187 19.76 -6.21 -19.87
CA PRO A 187 18.36 -5.96 -20.23
C PRO A 187 17.55 -5.56 -19.00
N ASN A 188 16.62 -4.60 -19.16
CA ASN A 188 15.76 -4.19 -18.06
C ASN A 188 14.57 -5.13 -17.88
N GLU A 189 14.85 -6.40 -17.63
CA GLU A 189 13.86 -7.45 -17.35
C GLU A 189 13.54 -7.49 -15.85
N LYS A 190 12.26 -7.69 -15.49
CA LYS A 190 11.81 -7.76 -14.08
C LYS A 190 12.46 -8.90 -13.30
N THR A 191 12.73 -10.01 -13.97
CA THR A 191 13.29 -11.23 -13.38
C THR A 191 14.80 -11.20 -13.23
N LEU A 192 15.49 -10.31 -13.94
CA LEU A 192 16.94 -10.24 -13.92
C LEU A 192 17.43 -9.54 -12.63
N ARG A 193 17.99 -10.33 -11.72
CA ARG A 193 18.50 -9.86 -10.42
C ARG A 193 20.02 -9.77 -10.36
N GLU A 194 20.71 -10.46 -11.27
CA GLU A 194 22.17 -10.54 -11.31
C GLU A 194 22.71 -10.08 -12.66
N CYS A 195 23.90 -9.51 -12.66
CA CYS A 195 24.59 -9.10 -13.87
C CYS A 195 24.98 -10.31 -14.70
N LYS A 196 24.59 -10.34 -15.97
CA LYS A 196 24.92 -11.42 -16.90
C LYS A 196 26.42 -11.55 -17.15
N MET A 197 27.21 -10.51 -16.88
CA MET A 197 28.65 -10.49 -17.13
C MET A 197 29.47 -10.93 -15.92
N CYS A 198 29.14 -10.41 -14.71
CA CYS A 198 29.98 -10.62 -13.53
C CYS A 198 29.24 -11.25 -12.34
N GLY A 199 27.97 -11.59 -12.49
CA GLY A 199 27.15 -12.18 -11.42
C GLY A 199 26.78 -11.24 -10.28
N ALA A 200 27.23 -9.98 -10.29
CA ALA A 200 26.90 -9.02 -9.23
C ALA A 200 25.41 -8.71 -9.19
N SER A 201 24.87 -8.44 -7.99
CA SER A 201 23.48 -8.02 -7.83
C SER A 201 23.19 -6.75 -8.63
N LEU A 202 22.04 -6.71 -9.30
CA LEU A 202 21.49 -5.54 -10.01
C LEU A 202 20.40 -4.84 -9.21
N SER A 203 20.27 -5.17 -7.94
CA SER A 203 19.37 -4.51 -7.00
C SER A 203 20.19 -3.93 -5.85
N TYR A 204 19.77 -2.75 -5.36
CA TYR A 204 20.37 -2.20 -4.15
C TYR A 204 20.05 -3.08 -2.93
N SER A 205 20.92 -3.08 -1.93
CA SER A 205 20.69 -3.75 -0.66
C SER A 205 19.49 -3.15 0.07
N GLY A 206 18.61 -4.03 0.54
CA GLY A 206 17.53 -3.63 1.46
C GLY A 206 18.07 -3.20 2.83
N ALA A 207 17.16 -2.97 3.78
CA ALA A 207 17.58 -2.73 5.16
C ALA A 207 18.17 -4.00 5.79
N MET A 208 19.07 -3.79 6.75
CA MET A 208 19.66 -4.86 7.54
C MET A 208 18.59 -5.67 8.28
N ILE A 209 18.69 -6.98 8.19
CA ILE A 209 17.94 -7.94 9.01
C ILE A 209 18.96 -8.72 9.83
N TYR A 210 18.96 -8.49 11.14
CA TYR A 210 19.79 -9.26 12.06
C TYR A 210 19.06 -10.53 12.47
N ASN A 211 19.59 -11.67 12.08
CA ASN A 211 19.13 -12.97 12.54
C ASN A 211 20.17 -13.51 13.54
N PRO A 212 19.83 -13.65 14.82
CA PRO A 212 20.72 -14.22 15.79
C PRO A 212 20.99 -15.70 15.43
N THR A 213 22.28 -16.02 15.23
CA THR A 213 22.74 -17.36 14.80
C THR A 213 23.38 -18.15 15.95
N ASP A 214 23.69 -17.48 17.06
CA ASP A 214 24.37 -18.10 18.19
C ASP A 214 23.42 -18.95 19.02
N GLU A 215 23.89 -20.06 19.54
CA GLU A 215 23.10 -21.03 20.34
C GLU A 215 22.40 -20.37 21.55
N GLY A 216 22.97 -19.30 22.12
CA GLY A 216 22.39 -18.55 23.23
C GLY A 216 21.25 -17.61 22.86
N THR A 217 20.99 -17.37 21.56
CA THR A 217 19.98 -16.38 21.09
C THR A 217 18.66 -17.00 20.65
N ASN A 218 18.64 -18.32 20.44
CA ASN A 218 17.44 -19.07 20.10
C ASN A 218 16.85 -19.70 21.35
N GLY A 219 15.54 -19.58 21.55
CA GLY A 219 14.83 -20.23 22.66
C GLY A 219 13.89 -19.30 23.42
N LEU A 220 13.51 -19.71 24.63
CA LEU A 220 12.66 -18.95 25.52
C LEU A 220 13.52 -18.01 26.39
N HIS A 221 13.28 -16.72 26.26
CA HIS A 221 13.97 -15.69 27.02
C HIS A 221 13.04 -15.03 28.05
N TYR A 222 13.56 -14.74 29.24
CA TYR A 222 12.85 -14.02 30.31
C TYR A 222 13.39 -12.59 30.42
N ASN A 223 12.53 -11.67 30.91
CA ASN A 223 12.89 -10.27 31.13
C ASN A 223 13.39 -9.54 29.88
N VAL A 224 12.74 -9.82 28.74
CA VAL A 224 13.09 -9.20 27.45
C VAL A 224 12.51 -7.81 27.35
N ALA A 225 13.34 -6.80 27.03
CA ALA A 225 12.90 -5.45 26.67
C ALA A 225 12.89 -5.33 25.15
N ALA A 226 11.74 -4.96 24.58
CA ALA A 226 11.61 -4.70 23.16
C ALA A 226 11.63 -3.19 22.88
N PHE A 227 12.47 -2.78 21.94
CA PHE A 227 12.56 -1.40 21.45
C PHE A 227 12.16 -1.32 19.99
N ASP A 228 11.44 -0.27 19.62
CA ASP A 228 11.01 -0.01 18.23
C ASP A 228 11.25 1.46 17.87
N PHE A 229 11.72 1.69 16.64
CA PHE A 229 11.88 3.03 16.10
C PHE A 229 10.57 3.54 15.51
N ALA A 230 10.00 4.57 16.11
CA ALA A 230 8.74 5.17 15.63
C ALA A 230 8.89 5.78 14.22
N GLY A 231 8.72 4.95 13.20
CA GLY A 231 8.82 5.36 11.79
C GLY A 231 10.28 5.52 11.34
N LEU A 232 11.08 4.46 11.40
CA LEU A 232 12.50 4.44 11.07
C LEU A 232 12.83 5.14 9.75
N TYR A 233 12.24 4.70 8.63
CA TYR A 233 12.51 5.29 7.31
C TYR A 233 12.09 6.77 7.19
N PRO A 234 10.87 7.16 7.59
CA PRO A 234 10.52 8.58 7.67
C PRO A 234 11.49 9.41 8.50
N SER A 235 11.99 8.87 9.61
CA SER A 235 12.95 9.57 10.45
C SER A 235 14.31 9.73 9.77
N MET A 236 14.79 8.74 9.03
CA MET A 236 16.03 8.85 8.26
C MET A 236 15.92 9.87 7.13
N ILE A 237 14.78 9.89 6.41
CA ILE A 237 14.52 10.90 5.37
C ILE A 237 14.61 12.32 5.97
N ILE A 238 14.01 12.53 7.13
CA ILE A 238 14.03 13.84 7.80
C ILE A 238 15.43 14.18 8.31
N ALA A 239 16.10 13.25 9.02
CA ALA A 239 17.36 13.49 9.69
C ALA A 239 18.52 13.77 8.72
N ARG A 240 18.49 13.15 7.55
CA ARG A 240 19.53 13.32 6.51
C ARG A 240 19.08 14.15 5.32
N ASN A 241 17.92 14.79 5.41
CA ASN A 241 17.36 15.64 4.34
C ASN A 241 17.30 14.95 2.98
N ILE A 242 16.94 13.66 2.95
CA ILE A 242 16.92 12.85 1.74
C ILE A 242 15.76 13.28 0.85
N SER A 243 16.06 13.89 -0.30
CA SER A 243 15.05 14.35 -1.26
C SER A 243 15.66 14.51 -2.66
N PHE A 244 14.82 14.61 -3.66
CA PHE A 244 15.22 14.70 -5.08
C PHE A 244 16.12 15.91 -5.35
N GLU A 245 15.77 17.08 -4.79
CA GLU A 245 16.43 18.37 -5.02
C GLU A 245 17.58 18.63 -4.05
N THR A 246 17.72 17.80 -3.02
CA THR A 246 18.82 17.93 -2.05
C THR A 246 20.00 17.04 -2.37
N LEU A 247 19.81 16.02 -3.22
CA LEU A 247 20.92 15.17 -3.67
C LEU A 247 22.01 16.01 -4.33
N THR A 248 23.27 15.81 -3.96
CA THR A 248 24.43 16.59 -4.43
C THR A 248 25.66 15.69 -4.52
N GLU A 249 26.60 16.07 -5.38
CA GLU A 249 27.93 15.44 -5.46
C GLU A 249 28.91 16.04 -4.45
N GLU A 250 28.61 17.22 -3.93
CA GLU A 250 29.46 17.92 -2.94
C GLU A 250 29.33 17.26 -1.56
N PRO A 251 30.44 16.89 -0.90
CA PRO A 251 30.43 16.34 0.45
C PRO A 251 29.74 17.27 1.46
N THR A 252 28.81 16.74 2.22
CA THR A 252 28.09 17.45 3.29
C THR A 252 27.99 16.60 4.54
N LEU A 253 27.48 17.19 5.63
CA LEU A 253 27.16 16.45 6.87
C LEU A 253 26.03 15.42 6.68
N PHE A 254 25.14 15.65 5.72
CA PHE A 254 24.03 14.75 5.43
C PHE A 254 24.45 13.78 4.32
N SER A 255 24.82 12.59 4.72
CA SER A 255 25.33 11.59 3.81
C SER A 255 24.78 10.19 4.12
N ALA A 256 24.81 9.32 3.13
CA ALA A 256 24.52 7.91 3.26
C ALA A 256 25.56 7.12 2.46
N ASP A 257 26.08 6.07 3.07
CA ASP A 257 26.98 5.11 2.38
C ASP A 257 26.14 3.93 1.88
N LEU A 258 25.97 3.82 0.57
CA LEU A 258 25.15 2.77 -0.04
C LEU A 258 25.75 1.37 0.15
N ASN A 259 27.04 1.29 0.43
CA ASN A 259 27.74 0.06 0.74
C ASN A 259 27.74 -0.27 2.24
N THR A 260 26.98 0.48 3.10
CA THR A 260 26.87 0.18 4.52
C THR A 260 26.70 -1.33 4.76
N PRO A 261 27.57 -1.95 5.59
CA PRO A 261 27.49 -3.37 5.89
C PRO A 261 26.08 -3.79 6.35
N GLN A 262 25.61 -4.93 5.87
CA GLN A 262 24.29 -5.48 6.22
C GLN A 262 24.37 -6.48 7.38
N ASN A 263 25.51 -6.59 8.04
CA ASN A 263 25.75 -7.48 9.17
C ASN A 263 26.71 -6.80 10.17
N LEU A 264 26.87 -7.39 11.34
CA LEU A 264 27.78 -6.93 12.40
C LEU A 264 29.25 -7.44 12.21
N GLN A 265 29.57 -8.02 11.06
CA GLN A 265 30.93 -8.47 10.78
C GLN A 265 31.87 -7.27 10.60
N PRO A 266 33.15 -7.39 10.97
CA PRO A 266 34.14 -6.37 10.68
C PRO A 266 34.12 -5.99 9.20
N VAL A 267 34.26 -4.71 8.94
CA VAL A 267 34.37 -4.19 7.57
C VAL A 267 35.60 -4.78 6.91
N ALA A 268 35.47 -5.28 5.68
CA ALA A 268 36.61 -5.84 4.93
C ALA A 268 37.70 -4.76 4.72
N GLU A 269 38.97 -5.19 4.64
CA GLU A 269 40.08 -4.25 4.43
C GLU A 269 40.01 -3.50 3.10
N ASP A 270 39.33 -4.08 2.10
CA ASP A 270 39.06 -3.50 0.77
C ASP A 270 37.70 -2.80 0.66
N TYR A 271 37.11 -2.42 1.80
CA TYR A 271 35.81 -1.74 1.81
C TYR A 271 35.88 -0.36 1.17
N GLU A 272 35.16 -0.18 0.09
CA GLU A 272 34.97 1.09 -0.58
C GLU A 272 33.60 1.68 -0.24
N LYS A 273 33.58 2.95 0.18
CA LYS A 273 32.36 3.69 0.44
C LYS A 273 31.73 4.15 -0.86
N ASP A 274 30.42 3.93 -1.01
CA ASP A 274 29.60 4.53 -2.06
C ASP A 274 28.70 5.60 -1.48
N MET A 275 29.25 6.81 -1.39
CA MET A 275 28.63 7.93 -0.66
C MET A 275 27.60 8.65 -1.52
N ARG A 276 26.45 8.98 -0.90
CA ARG A 276 25.51 9.97 -1.38
C ARG A 276 25.41 11.10 -0.38
N TYR A 277 25.36 12.33 -0.88
CA TYR A 277 25.33 13.54 -0.07
C TYR A 277 24.05 14.32 -0.31
N PHE A 278 23.58 15.02 0.73
CA PHE A 278 22.36 15.81 0.68
C PHE A 278 22.62 17.22 1.21
N LYS A 279 22.08 18.23 0.53
CA LYS A 279 22.23 19.63 0.90
C LYS A 279 21.67 19.90 2.30
N THR A 280 22.30 20.83 3.02
CA THR A 280 21.95 21.18 4.41
C THR A 280 21.28 22.55 4.53
N ASP A 281 21.32 23.35 3.46
CA ASP A 281 20.88 24.75 3.44
C ASP A 281 19.36 24.90 3.30
N LYS A 282 18.70 23.92 2.68
CA LYS A 282 17.27 23.97 2.41
C LYS A 282 16.61 22.62 2.63
N LEU A 283 15.49 22.63 3.36
CA LEU A 283 14.70 21.41 3.60
C LEU A 283 14.05 20.92 2.31
N GLY A 284 14.28 19.64 2.00
CA GLY A 284 13.75 19.01 0.80
C GLY A 284 12.24 18.72 0.85
N LEU A 285 11.66 18.37 -0.29
CA LEU A 285 10.25 18.03 -0.43
C LEU A 285 9.85 16.86 0.45
N LEU A 286 10.62 15.76 0.39
CA LEU A 286 10.28 14.54 1.14
C LEU A 286 10.33 14.78 2.66
N PRO A 287 11.43 15.33 3.25
CA PRO A 287 11.47 15.67 4.66
C PRO A 287 10.36 16.60 5.09
N ARG A 288 10.14 17.70 4.37
CA ARG A 288 9.07 18.67 4.67
C ARG A 288 7.71 17.99 4.68
N SER A 289 7.39 17.24 3.63
CA SER A 289 6.13 16.50 3.53
C SER A 289 5.93 15.54 4.71
N LEU A 290 6.98 14.86 5.14
CA LEU A 290 6.91 13.95 6.27
C LEU A 290 6.75 14.67 7.62
N ILE A 291 7.35 15.85 7.77
CA ILE A 291 7.17 16.70 8.97
C ILE A 291 5.71 17.14 9.03
N ASP A 292 5.18 17.74 7.96
CA ASP A 292 3.80 18.23 7.88
C ASP A 292 2.78 17.10 8.15
N LEU A 293 3.01 15.93 7.55
CA LEU A 293 2.16 14.74 7.76
C LEU A 293 2.27 14.20 9.19
N LYS A 294 3.45 14.25 9.81
CA LYS A 294 3.66 13.84 11.21
C LYS A 294 2.91 14.76 12.18
N GLU A 295 2.95 16.06 11.94
CA GLU A 295 2.20 17.05 12.70
C GLU A 295 0.69 16.83 12.55
N LEU A 296 0.18 16.74 11.33
CA LEU A 296 -1.22 16.45 11.05
C LEU A 296 -1.71 15.16 11.73
N ARG A 297 -0.88 14.13 11.71
CA ARG A 297 -1.17 12.89 12.43
C ARG A 297 -1.25 13.08 13.94
N GLY A 298 -0.38 13.92 14.47
CA GLY A 298 -0.37 14.33 15.89
C GLY A 298 -1.69 14.99 16.30
N GLU A 299 -2.18 15.92 15.49
CA GLU A 299 -3.48 16.58 15.68
C GLU A 299 -4.65 15.59 15.66
N TYR A 300 -4.72 14.70 14.67
CA TYR A 300 -5.77 13.69 14.60
C TYR A 300 -5.76 12.74 15.80
N LYS A 301 -4.57 12.38 16.31
CA LYS A 301 -4.45 11.59 17.54
C LYS A 301 -4.93 12.37 18.77
N LYS A 302 -4.72 13.67 18.81
CA LYS A 302 -5.23 14.55 19.88
C LYS A 302 -6.76 14.57 19.84
N TYR A 303 -7.37 14.84 18.70
CA TYR A 303 -8.83 14.84 18.53
C TYR A 303 -9.43 13.48 18.87
N MET A 304 -8.77 12.38 18.48
CA MET A 304 -9.22 11.03 18.85
C MET A 304 -9.23 10.82 20.37
N LYS A 305 -8.20 11.32 21.07
CA LYS A 305 -8.14 11.21 22.54
C LYS A 305 -9.24 12.07 23.22
N GLU A 306 -9.50 13.25 22.71
CA GLU A 306 -10.56 14.14 23.18
C GLU A 306 -11.96 13.51 22.97
N ALA A 307 -12.24 12.97 21.79
CA ALA A 307 -13.47 12.25 21.49
C ALA A 307 -13.66 11.03 22.41
N ARG A 308 -12.57 10.30 22.69
CA ARG A 308 -12.61 9.16 23.63
C ARG A 308 -12.98 9.59 25.05
N LYS A 309 -12.44 10.71 25.52
CA LYS A 309 -12.81 11.28 26.83
C LYS A 309 -14.26 11.74 26.89
N ALA A 310 -14.78 12.26 25.77
CA ALA A 310 -16.17 12.68 25.65
C ALA A 310 -17.16 11.50 25.45
N GLY A 311 -16.69 10.27 25.28
CA GLY A 311 -17.55 9.12 25.01
C GLY A 311 -18.12 9.07 23.58
N ASP A 312 -17.66 9.95 22.67
CA ASP A 312 -18.13 10.00 21.29
C ASP A 312 -17.44 8.92 20.42
N LYS A 313 -18.07 7.76 20.34
CA LYS A 313 -17.55 6.61 19.58
C LYS A 313 -17.41 6.90 18.09
N VAL A 314 -18.31 7.68 17.49
CA VAL A 314 -18.29 8.02 16.06
C VAL A 314 -17.10 8.92 15.75
N ALA A 315 -16.86 9.95 16.54
CA ALA A 315 -15.71 10.82 16.40
C ALA A 315 -14.39 10.07 16.64
N VAL A 316 -14.34 9.13 17.59
CA VAL A 316 -13.14 8.27 17.82
C VAL A 316 -12.80 7.51 16.55
N VAL A 317 -13.76 6.87 15.90
CA VAL A 317 -13.54 6.12 14.65
C VAL A 317 -13.09 7.06 13.53
N LYS A 318 -13.77 8.17 13.33
CA LYS A 318 -13.41 9.19 12.33
C LYS A 318 -11.96 9.63 12.47
N TRP A 319 -11.54 10.03 13.66
CA TRP A 319 -10.19 10.52 13.88
C TRP A 319 -9.14 9.42 13.82
N ASN A 320 -9.51 8.19 14.22
CA ASN A 320 -8.65 7.03 14.02
C ASN A 320 -8.40 6.75 12.53
N ASN A 321 -9.44 6.75 11.70
CA ASN A 321 -9.30 6.54 10.25
C ASN A 321 -8.46 7.64 9.60
N ASN A 322 -8.64 8.88 9.99
CA ASN A 322 -7.85 10.01 9.50
C ASN A 322 -6.35 9.85 9.87
N GLN A 323 -6.02 9.54 11.12
CA GLN A 323 -4.62 9.36 11.51
C GLN A 323 -3.98 8.13 10.87
N MET A 324 -4.76 7.07 10.59
CA MET A 324 -4.31 5.89 9.88
C MET A 324 -4.09 6.18 8.38
N ALA A 325 -4.93 7.00 7.76
CA ALA A 325 -4.73 7.46 6.39
C ALA A 325 -3.37 8.19 6.24
N VAL A 326 -3.07 9.09 7.16
CA VAL A 326 -1.76 9.79 7.19
C VAL A 326 -0.62 8.79 7.42
N LYS A 327 -0.76 7.84 8.36
CA LYS A 327 0.26 6.80 8.61
C LYS A 327 0.56 6.00 7.34
N ARG A 328 -0.47 5.60 6.59
CA ARG A 328 -0.32 4.84 5.34
C ARG A 328 0.42 5.65 4.28
N LEU A 329 0.05 6.91 4.10
CA LEU A 329 0.72 7.79 3.14
C LEU A 329 2.21 7.96 3.49
N MET A 330 2.54 8.24 4.75
CA MET A 330 3.94 8.35 5.20
C MET A 330 4.73 7.05 4.98
N ALA A 331 4.13 5.90 5.29
CA ALA A 331 4.78 4.60 5.11
C ALA A 331 5.00 4.25 3.63
N SER A 332 4.19 4.79 2.72
CA SER A 332 4.34 4.54 1.28
C SER A 332 5.54 5.24 0.65
N PHE A 333 6.06 6.32 1.25
CA PHE A 333 7.12 7.16 0.65
C PHE A 333 8.37 6.37 0.28
N TYR A 334 8.86 5.52 1.17
CA TYR A 334 10.02 4.68 0.87
C TYR A 334 9.73 3.67 -0.26
N GLY A 335 8.65 2.90 -0.13
CA GLY A 335 8.34 1.82 -1.07
C GLY A 335 8.09 2.31 -2.51
N ILE A 336 7.52 3.50 -2.66
CA ILE A 336 7.28 4.06 -4.01
C ILE A 336 8.56 4.57 -4.68
N LEU A 337 9.55 5.04 -3.92
CA LEU A 337 10.83 5.50 -4.48
C LEU A 337 11.59 4.38 -5.18
N ALA A 338 11.52 3.15 -4.65
CA ALA A 338 12.10 1.97 -5.26
C ALA A 338 11.25 1.37 -6.39
N PHE A 339 9.99 1.77 -6.54
CA PHE A 339 9.06 1.20 -7.51
C PHE A 339 9.23 1.81 -8.90
N LYS A 340 9.77 1.04 -9.84
CA LYS A 340 10.06 1.48 -11.22
C LYS A 340 8.85 2.00 -12.02
N GLY A 341 7.63 1.68 -11.60
CA GLY A 341 6.38 2.19 -12.20
C GLY A 341 5.97 3.57 -11.69
N PHE A 342 6.64 4.07 -10.68
CA PHE A 342 6.40 5.38 -10.10
C PHE A 342 7.15 6.46 -10.88
N GLY A 343 6.46 7.53 -11.28
CA GLY A 343 7.06 8.59 -12.11
C GLY A 343 8.21 9.36 -11.43
N TRP A 344 8.29 9.28 -10.10
CA TRP A 344 9.30 9.91 -9.26
C TRP A 344 10.27 8.88 -8.67
N ALA A 345 10.33 7.66 -9.22
CA ALA A 345 11.22 6.63 -8.72
C ALA A 345 12.67 7.08 -8.78
N ASN A 346 13.40 6.89 -7.66
CA ASN A 346 14.81 7.20 -7.56
C ASN A 346 15.48 6.16 -6.64
N VAL A 347 16.29 5.30 -7.23
CA VAL A 347 16.94 4.20 -6.53
C VAL A 347 17.99 4.69 -5.54
N ASP A 348 18.73 5.76 -5.86
CA ASP A 348 19.74 6.33 -4.97
C ASP A 348 19.10 6.86 -3.68
N LEU A 349 17.93 7.51 -3.77
CA LEU A 349 17.19 7.94 -2.59
C LEU A 349 16.70 6.75 -1.79
N ALA A 350 16.14 5.74 -2.44
CA ALA A 350 15.65 4.53 -1.76
C ALA A 350 16.80 3.78 -1.06
N ALA A 351 17.94 3.61 -1.72
CA ALA A 351 19.14 3.01 -1.17
C ALA A 351 19.72 3.82 0.00
N SER A 352 19.75 5.14 -0.14
CA SER A 352 20.22 6.05 0.95
C SER A 352 19.36 5.93 2.20
N ILE A 353 18.05 5.73 2.07
CA ILE A 353 17.14 5.54 3.20
C ILE A 353 17.45 4.23 3.94
N THR A 354 17.62 3.13 3.21
CA THR A 354 17.93 1.83 3.80
C THR A 354 19.32 1.78 4.41
N ALA A 355 20.32 2.34 3.74
CA ALA A 355 21.67 2.46 4.25
C ALA A 355 21.71 3.27 5.55
N SER A 356 21.06 4.42 5.58
CA SER A 356 20.96 5.26 6.79
C SER A 356 20.25 4.54 7.95
N ALA A 357 19.26 3.71 7.64
CA ALA A 357 18.58 2.91 8.66
C ALA A 357 19.47 1.79 9.18
N SER A 358 20.26 1.14 8.31
CA SER A 358 21.23 0.12 8.70
C SER A 358 22.32 0.71 9.60
N ASP A 359 22.89 1.86 9.24
CA ASP A 359 23.85 2.60 10.11
C ASP A 359 23.30 2.78 11.52
N LEU A 360 22.05 3.28 11.64
CA LEU A 360 21.43 3.52 12.92
C LEU A 360 21.23 2.24 13.74
N ILE A 361 20.80 1.16 13.08
CA ILE A 361 20.60 -0.15 13.72
C ILE A 361 21.92 -0.71 14.23
N ILE A 362 22.99 -0.64 13.42
CA ILE A 362 24.34 -1.09 13.82
C ILE A 362 24.82 -0.34 15.06
N VAL A 363 24.74 1.00 15.05
CA VAL A 363 25.12 1.82 16.20
C VAL A 363 24.30 1.44 17.44
N PHE A 364 22.98 1.20 17.29
CA PHE A 364 22.11 0.85 18.41
C PHE A 364 22.40 -0.54 19.00
N ILE A 365 22.85 -1.50 18.18
CA ILE A 365 23.21 -2.85 18.66
C ILE A 365 24.57 -2.86 19.34
N LEU A 366 25.50 -1.97 18.92
CA LEU A 366 26.87 -1.92 19.44
C LEU A 366 27.03 -1.09 20.71
N VAL A 367 26.02 -0.33 21.13
CA VAL A 367 25.95 0.45 22.37
C VAL A 367 25.23 -0.33 23.47
#